data_c63bd649727819ca272bda20b659c2c8
#
_entry.id   c63bd649727819ca272bda20b659c2c8
#
_cell.length_a   1.000
_cell.length_b   1.000
_cell.length_c   1.000
_cell.angle_alpha   90.00
_cell.angle_beta   90.00
_cell.angle_gamma   90.00
#
_symmetry.space_group_name_H-M   'P 1'
#
loop_
_entity.id
_entity.type
_entity.pdbx_description
1 polymer ?
#
loop_
_entity_poly.entity_id
_entity_poly.type
_entity_poly.pdbx_seq_one_letter_code
_entity_poly.pdbx_strand_id
1 'polypeptide(L)'
;MKIIVAHPQQQHSYRLATALKKRGELGAYATTVYMKPHNLTSLVAKALPSFWEKKAAGRHCDELDDSDVLQFDEARGLAVLFCHNIPLAHSRYDFIRRSTEDAFAEKISELVVREGADAVIGYDGCSASLFEKVRELSPETVRIVDMSAANALYLRTVYERDEALKPEFAESLKGWNRIWDPIDVARTKRELAAADAFLCGSEFVVNSLEYSEINRKFCEICHYGVDTESFPYRQRRGKEEEEPLTFVYLGQVSEHKGVAWLFEAFAGIEASRASLLCVGDVNLPESITSKLASNIDLRGMVQHDEVSNILLSADVMLFPSLGDGFPLSIMEGFASGLPVVCTENTGAADCIVDGENGFVVPVQDAGALRNRIEWFLSNRTEIPRMAKAARDSVAAYTWDAYYENAADAVEKLVEKVRHERER
;
A
#
# COMPACT_ATOMS: atom_id res chain seq x y z
N MET A 1 -4.17 25.05 -11.31
CA MET A 1 -3.36 24.18 -12.20
C MET A 1 -4.27 23.20 -12.94
N LYS A 2 -3.80 22.59 -14.03
CA LYS A 2 -4.50 21.51 -14.72
C LYS A 2 -3.68 20.23 -14.63
N ILE A 3 -4.12 19.26 -13.87
CA ILE A 3 -3.36 18.06 -13.53
C ILE A 3 -4.07 16.81 -14.08
N ILE A 4 -3.32 15.93 -14.73
CA ILE A 4 -3.81 14.64 -15.19
C ILE A 4 -3.31 13.56 -14.24
N VAL A 5 -4.22 12.78 -13.66
CA VAL A 5 -3.90 11.60 -12.87
C VAL A 5 -4.08 10.37 -13.74
N ALA A 6 -3.05 9.56 -13.92
CA ALA A 6 -3.02 8.46 -14.86
C ALA A 6 -2.57 7.14 -14.20
N HIS A 7 -3.48 6.16 -14.15
CA HIS A 7 -3.18 4.81 -13.67
C HIS A 7 -3.80 3.76 -14.59
N PRO A 8 -3.01 2.87 -15.22
CA PRO A 8 -3.55 1.86 -16.15
C PRO A 8 -4.42 0.79 -15.48
N GLN A 9 -4.43 0.74 -14.13
CA GLN A 9 -5.29 -0.16 -13.35
C GLN A 9 -6.11 0.62 -12.32
N GLN A 10 -5.79 0.57 -11.02
CA GLN A 10 -6.57 1.28 -10.01
C GLN A 10 -5.73 1.77 -8.83
N GLN A 11 -5.28 0.93 -7.94
CA GLN A 11 -4.73 1.27 -6.62
C GLN A 11 -5.59 2.34 -5.89
N HIS A 12 -4.96 3.23 -5.13
CA HIS A 12 -5.60 4.36 -4.43
C HIS A 12 -5.76 5.62 -5.30
N SER A 13 -5.50 5.52 -6.62
CA SER A 13 -5.48 6.65 -7.56
C SER A 13 -6.78 7.47 -7.58
N TYR A 14 -7.92 6.86 -7.25
CA TYR A 14 -9.19 7.58 -7.09
C TYR A 14 -9.12 8.64 -5.98
N ARG A 15 -8.43 8.35 -4.89
CA ARG A 15 -8.30 9.27 -3.76
C ARG A 15 -7.55 10.54 -4.14
N LEU A 16 -6.44 10.40 -4.86
CA LEU A 16 -5.69 11.55 -5.35
C LEU A 16 -6.47 12.34 -6.41
N ALA A 17 -7.15 11.65 -7.34
CA ALA A 17 -8.01 12.31 -8.31
C ALA A 17 -9.15 13.09 -7.63
N THR A 18 -9.77 12.53 -6.58
CA THR A 18 -10.77 13.21 -5.76
C THR A 18 -10.22 14.44 -5.06
N ALA A 19 -9.00 14.36 -4.50
CA ALA A 19 -8.32 15.50 -3.87
C ALA A 19 -8.19 16.67 -4.84
N LEU A 20 -7.66 16.40 -6.03
CA LEU A 20 -7.47 17.41 -7.07
C LEU A 20 -8.79 17.93 -7.65
N LYS A 21 -9.83 17.08 -7.77
CA LYS A 21 -11.17 17.51 -8.16
C LYS A 21 -11.78 18.47 -7.15
N LYS A 22 -11.71 18.18 -5.86
CA LYS A 22 -12.21 19.05 -4.78
C LYS A 22 -11.52 20.42 -4.82
N ARG A 23 -10.27 20.49 -5.26
CA ARG A 23 -9.49 21.72 -5.44
C ARG A 23 -9.76 22.45 -6.77
N GLY A 24 -10.47 21.79 -7.71
CA GLY A 24 -10.71 22.31 -9.06
C GLY A 24 -9.47 22.25 -9.97
N GLU A 25 -8.54 21.36 -9.69
CA GLU A 25 -7.27 21.19 -10.39
C GLU A 25 -7.19 19.91 -11.24
N LEU A 26 -8.15 18.99 -11.07
CA LEU A 26 -8.22 17.76 -11.86
C LEU A 26 -8.58 18.11 -13.33
N GLY A 27 -7.63 17.92 -14.24
CA GLY A 27 -7.88 17.98 -15.68
C GLY A 27 -8.58 16.72 -16.21
N ALA A 28 -8.13 15.55 -15.76
CA ALA A 28 -8.75 14.25 -16.01
C ALA A 28 -8.16 13.18 -15.07
N TYR A 29 -8.99 12.18 -14.75
CA TYR A 29 -8.53 10.88 -14.26
C TYR A 29 -8.52 9.88 -15.42
N ALA A 30 -7.37 9.36 -15.78
CA ALA A 30 -7.18 8.45 -16.91
C ALA A 30 -6.88 7.03 -16.45
N THR A 31 -7.63 6.05 -16.95
CA THR A 31 -7.45 4.63 -16.61
C THR A 31 -7.85 3.72 -17.78
N THR A 32 -7.61 2.42 -17.66
CA THR A 32 -8.07 1.45 -18.66
C THR A 32 -9.44 0.88 -18.32
N VAL A 33 -9.70 0.53 -17.06
CA VAL A 33 -10.93 -0.15 -16.62
C VAL A 33 -11.62 0.65 -15.53
N TYR A 34 -12.83 1.13 -15.82
CA TYR A 34 -13.69 1.86 -14.90
C TYR A 34 -15.16 1.51 -15.17
N MET A 35 -15.97 1.40 -14.14
CA MET A 35 -17.39 1.10 -14.30
C MET A 35 -18.15 2.37 -14.65
N LYS A 36 -18.62 2.43 -15.90
CA LYS A 36 -19.56 3.46 -16.39
C LYS A 36 -20.80 2.82 -16.99
N PRO A 37 -21.94 3.53 -17.03
CA PRO A 37 -23.09 3.07 -17.78
C PRO A 37 -22.72 2.79 -19.27
N HIS A 38 -23.06 1.60 -19.74
CA HIS A 38 -22.97 1.20 -21.15
C HIS A 38 -21.55 1.09 -21.77
N ASN A 39 -20.48 1.09 -20.96
CA ASN A 39 -19.13 0.82 -21.47
C ASN A 39 -18.82 -0.69 -21.54
N LEU A 40 -17.67 -1.05 -22.12
CA LEU A 40 -17.26 -2.46 -22.27
C LEU A 40 -17.09 -3.16 -20.91
N THR A 41 -16.55 -2.47 -19.91
CA THR A 41 -16.40 -2.99 -18.54
C THR A 41 -17.75 -3.40 -17.95
N SER A 42 -18.78 -2.53 -18.06
CA SER A 42 -20.10 -2.83 -17.54
C SER A 42 -20.81 -3.96 -18.30
N LEU A 43 -20.59 -4.07 -19.60
CA LEU A 43 -21.13 -5.15 -20.43
C LEU A 43 -20.49 -6.49 -20.06
N VAL A 44 -19.16 -6.52 -19.92
CA VAL A 44 -18.40 -7.72 -19.53
C VAL A 44 -18.77 -8.14 -18.09
N ALA A 45 -18.86 -7.20 -17.16
CA ALA A 45 -19.21 -7.48 -15.76
C ALA A 45 -20.58 -8.15 -15.64
N LYS A 46 -21.60 -7.67 -16.40
CA LYS A 46 -22.95 -8.26 -16.41
C LYS A 46 -23.02 -9.65 -17.05
N ALA A 47 -22.06 -9.98 -17.93
CA ALA A 47 -21.99 -11.28 -18.58
C ALA A 47 -21.26 -12.35 -17.77
N LEU A 48 -20.57 -11.96 -16.69
CA LEU A 48 -19.77 -12.84 -15.84
C LEU A 48 -20.54 -13.24 -14.57
N PRO A 49 -20.13 -14.32 -13.84
CA PRO A 49 -20.72 -14.67 -12.56
C PRO A 49 -20.66 -13.52 -11.55
N SER A 50 -21.62 -13.49 -10.60
CA SER A 50 -21.82 -12.41 -9.60
C SER A 50 -20.56 -12.00 -8.82
N PHE A 51 -19.61 -12.91 -8.64
CA PHE A 51 -18.29 -12.61 -8.06
C PHE A 51 -17.54 -11.53 -8.86
N TRP A 52 -17.54 -11.64 -10.18
CA TRP A 52 -16.87 -10.68 -11.06
C TRP A 52 -17.61 -9.34 -11.11
N GLU A 53 -18.93 -9.37 -11.02
CA GLU A 53 -19.75 -8.16 -10.96
C GLU A 53 -19.42 -7.33 -9.69
N LYS A 54 -19.31 -7.98 -8.52
CA LYS A 54 -18.88 -7.32 -7.28
C LYS A 54 -17.46 -6.75 -7.38
N LYS A 55 -16.54 -7.49 -8.00
CA LYS A 55 -15.14 -7.04 -8.18
C LYS A 55 -15.06 -5.88 -9.18
N ALA A 56 -15.92 -5.84 -10.18
CA ALA A 56 -16.02 -4.74 -11.14
C ALA A 56 -16.70 -3.50 -10.51
N ALA A 57 -17.68 -3.68 -9.62
CA ALA A 57 -18.32 -2.57 -8.90
C ALA A 57 -17.31 -1.76 -8.07
N GLY A 58 -16.27 -2.40 -7.51
CA GLY A 58 -15.17 -1.72 -6.83
C GLY A 58 -14.28 -0.86 -7.74
N ARG A 59 -14.55 -0.84 -9.07
CA ARG A 59 -13.87 0.02 -10.04
C ARG A 59 -14.69 1.25 -10.42
N HIS A 60 -15.34 1.81 -9.46
CA HIS A 60 -16.09 3.06 -9.52
C HIS A 60 -15.74 3.91 -8.31
N CYS A 61 -15.80 5.22 -8.44
CA CYS A 61 -15.61 6.17 -7.37
C CYS A 61 -16.72 7.19 -7.41
N ASP A 62 -17.55 7.23 -6.37
CA ASP A 62 -18.74 8.10 -6.29
C ASP A 62 -18.38 9.59 -6.24
N GLU A 63 -17.15 9.93 -5.82
CA GLU A 63 -16.66 11.30 -5.78
C GLU A 63 -16.21 11.84 -7.15
N LEU A 64 -16.05 10.96 -8.16
CA LEU A 64 -15.68 11.36 -9.53
C LEU A 64 -16.88 11.26 -10.46
N ASP A 65 -17.17 12.33 -11.20
CA ASP A 65 -18.17 12.29 -12.25
C ASP A 65 -17.66 11.48 -13.46
N ASP A 66 -18.57 10.88 -14.22
CA ASP A 66 -18.20 10.15 -15.43
C ASP A 66 -17.42 10.99 -16.45
N SER A 67 -17.59 12.30 -16.44
CA SER A 67 -16.85 13.27 -17.27
C SER A 67 -15.40 13.47 -16.83
N ASP A 68 -15.10 13.27 -15.54
CA ASP A 68 -13.74 13.40 -15.01
C ASP A 68 -12.85 12.20 -15.40
N VAL A 69 -13.49 11.08 -15.74
CA VAL A 69 -12.80 9.81 -15.99
C VAL A 69 -12.68 9.54 -17.50
N LEU A 70 -11.47 9.44 -17.98
CA LEU A 70 -11.17 9.05 -19.37
C LEU A 70 -10.65 7.61 -19.41
N GLN A 71 -11.29 6.75 -20.21
CA GLN A 71 -10.87 5.37 -20.38
C GLN A 71 -10.16 5.18 -21.71
N PHE A 72 -8.99 4.54 -21.65
CA PHE A 72 -8.18 4.20 -22.82
C PHE A 72 -7.86 2.71 -22.80
N ASP A 73 -7.85 2.08 -23.98
CA ASP A 73 -7.47 0.67 -24.14
C ASP A 73 -8.24 -0.30 -23.20
N GLU A 74 -9.53 -0.09 -23.01
CA GLU A 74 -10.39 -0.82 -22.07
C GLU A 74 -10.32 -2.35 -22.28
N ALA A 75 -10.33 -2.83 -23.53
CA ALA A 75 -10.20 -4.26 -23.83
C ALA A 75 -8.86 -4.85 -23.37
N ARG A 76 -7.77 -4.08 -23.46
CA ARG A 76 -6.44 -4.51 -22.98
C ARG A 76 -6.42 -4.53 -21.45
N GLY A 77 -7.00 -3.52 -20.80
CA GLY A 77 -7.15 -3.48 -19.35
C GLY A 77 -7.94 -4.68 -18.81
N LEU A 78 -9.05 -5.03 -19.45
CA LEU A 78 -9.83 -6.23 -19.13
C LEU A 78 -9.01 -7.53 -19.35
N ALA A 79 -8.19 -7.61 -20.40
CA ALA A 79 -7.29 -8.74 -20.63
C ALA A 79 -6.22 -8.86 -19.53
N VAL A 80 -5.67 -7.75 -19.03
CA VAL A 80 -4.74 -7.73 -17.86
C VAL A 80 -5.43 -8.34 -16.64
N LEU A 81 -6.65 -7.89 -16.32
CA LEU A 81 -7.42 -8.42 -15.19
C LEU A 81 -7.75 -9.90 -15.34
N PHE A 82 -8.10 -10.32 -16.54
CA PHE A 82 -8.34 -11.74 -16.84
C PHE A 82 -7.09 -12.59 -16.60
N CYS A 83 -5.95 -12.19 -17.16
CA CYS A 83 -4.69 -12.92 -16.99
C CYS A 83 -4.21 -12.94 -15.53
N HIS A 84 -4.45 -11.88 -14.77
CA HIS A 84 -4.09 -11.83 -13.35
C HIS A 84 -4.90 -12.83 -12.50
N ASN A 85 -6.21 -12.99 -12.81
CA ASN A 85 -7.13 -13.75 -11.95
C ASN A 85 -7.35 -15.20 -12.41
N ILE A 86 -6.86 -15.59 -13.57
CA ILE A 86 -7.04 -16.95 -14.12
C ILE A 86 -5.69 -17.67 -14.20
N PRO A 87 -5.48 -18.74 -13.40
CA PRO A 87 -4.18 -19.43 -13.33
C PRO A 87 -3.64 -19.88 -14.70
N LEU A 88 -4.49 -20.39 -15.58
CA LEU A 88 -4.10 -20.83 -16.93
C LEU A 88 -3.59 -19.70 -17.83
N ALA A 89 -3.98 -18.46 -17.57
CA ALA A 89 -3.58 -17.28 -18.32
C ALA A 89 -2.44 -16.50 -17.66
N HIS A 90 -2.09 -16.84 -16.42
CA HIS A 90 -1.13 -16.09 -15.60
C HIS A 90 0.26 -15.98 -16.23
N SER A 91 0.71 -17.00 -16.99
CA SER A 91 1.99 -16.95 -17.71
C SER A 91 2.10 -15.81 -18.74
N ARG A 92 0.98 -15.23 -19.19
CA ARG A 92 0.95 -14.11 -20.14
C ARG A 92 0.75 -12.76 -19.46
N TYR A 93 0.53 -12.76 -18.15
CA TYR A 93 0.18 -11.55 -17.40
C TYR A 93 1.20 -10.42 -17.58
N ASP A 94 2.47 -10.67 -17.33
CA ASP A 94 3.50 -9.63 -17.41
C ASP A 94 3.67 -9.05 -18.80
N PHE A 95 3.61 -9.89 -19.83
CA PHE A 95 3.68 -9.44 -21.22
C PHE A 95 2.50 -8.53 -21.59
N ILE A 96 1.26 -8.95 -21.26
CA ILE A 96 0.05 -8.19 -21.58
C ILE A 96 0.00 -6.90 -20.73
N ARG A 97 0.38 -6.96 -19.46
CA ARG A 97 0.49 -5.81 -18.57
C ARG A 97 1.42 -4.75 -19.15
N ARG A 98 2.67 -5.12 -19.44
CA ARG A 98 3.68 -4.21 -20.00
C ARG A 98 3.24 -3.59 -21.33
N SER A 99 2.69 -4.40 -22.23
CA SER A 99 2.16 -3.93 -23.52
C SER A 99 0.96 -2.98 -23.36
N THR A 100 0.14 -3.18 -22.32
CA THR A 100 -0.98 -2.30 -22.00
C THR A 100 -0.49 -0.98 -21.42
N GLU A 101 0.48 -1.04 -20.51
CA GLU A 101 1.12 0.15 -19.91
C GLU A 101 1.75 1.04 -21.00
N ASP A 102 2.44 0.44 -21.98
CA ASP A 102 3.08 1.18 -23.07
C ASP A 102 2.06 1.82 -24.04
N ALA A 103 0.98 1.10 -24.39
CA ALA A 103 -0.10 1.65 -25.22
C ALA A 103 -0.88 2.75 -24.48
N PHE A 104 -1.14 2.56 -23.20
CA PHE A 104 -1.78 3.56 -22.34
C PHE A 104 -0.92 4.83 -22.24
N ALA A 105 0.39 4.68 -22.03
CA ALA A 105 1.35 5.79 -21.97
C ALA A 105 1.29 6.67 -23.24
N GLU A 106 1.11 6.08 -24.41
CA GLU A 106 0.97 6.78 -25.69
C GLU A 106 -0.26 7.68 -25.70
N LYS A 107 -1.41 7.14 -25.31
CA LYS A 107 -2.68 7.89 -25.24
C LYS A 107 -2.65 9.01 -24.21
N ILE A 108 -2.02 8.77 -23.06
CA ILE A 108 -1.94 9.77 -21.99
C ILE A 108 -0.96 10.88 -22.36
N SER A 109 0.15 10.59 -23.02
CA SER A 109 1.08 11.63 -23.48
C SER A 109 0.43 12.56 -24.51
N GLU A 110 -0.38 12.01 -25.45
CA GLU A 110 -1.20 12.81 -26.37
C GLU A 110 -2.25 13.67 -25.63
N LEU A 111 -2.89 13.10 -24.58
CA LEU A 111 -3.83 13.81 -23.74
C LEU A 111 -3.15 14.99 -23.01
N VAL A 112 -1.98 14.77 -22.42
CA VAL A 112 -1.19 15.81 -21.73
C VAL A 112 -0.92 17.00 -22.64
N VAL A 113 -0.45 16.74 -23.87
CA VAL A 113 -0.18 17.78 -24.87
C VAL A 113 -1.46 18.51 -25.26
N ARG A 114 -2.52 17.77 -25.61
CA ARG A 114 -3.79 18.33 -26.05
C ARG A 114 -4.42 19.24 -25.00
N GLU A 115 -4.35 18.82 -23.74
CA GLU A 115 -4.95 19.55 -22.62
C GLU A 115 -4.05 20.67 -22.08
N GLY A 116 -2.77 20.75 -22.50
CA GLY A 116 -1.80 21.68 -21.95
C GLY A 116 -1.63 21.50 -20.45
N ALA A 117 -1.46 20.25 -19.99
CA ALA A 117 -1.43 19.93 -18.58
C ALA A 117 -0.19 20.50 -17.88
N ASP A 118 -0.38 21.13 -16.72
CA ASP A 118 0.70 21.61 -15.85
C ASP A 118 1.53 20.48 -15.26
N ALA A 119 0.85 19.38 -14.91
CA ALA A 119 1.49 18.18 -14.38
C ALA A 119 0.75 16.91 -14.81
N VAL A 120 1.49 15.81 -14.87
CA VAL A 120 0.95 14.46 -14.96
C VAL A 120 1.44 13.64 -13.78
N ILE A 121 0.50 12.98 -13.10
CA ILE A 121 0.79 12.07 -11.98
C ILE A 121 0.61 10.64 -12.47
N GLY A 122 1.68 9.87 -12.39
CA GLY A 122 1.69 8.44 -12.61
C GLY A 122 2.00 7.70 -11.32
N TYR A 123 2.01 6.37 -11.37
CA TYR A 123 2.17 5.52 -10.19
C TYR A 123 3.40 4.63 -10.33
N ASP A 124 3.96 4.25 -9.20
CA ASP A 124 5.14 3.40 -9.12
C ASP A 124 4.98 2.09 -9.90
N GLY A 125 6.00 1.76 -10.68
CA GLY A 125 6.13 0.53 -11.46
C GLY A 125 5.32 0.50 -12.77
N CYS A 126 4.64 1.60 -13.18
CA CYS A 126 3.87 1.61 -14.43
C CYS A 126 4.01 2.90 -15.27
N SER A 127 4.79 3.88 -14.83
CA SER A 127 4.84 5.22 -15.44
C SER A 127 6.08 5.49 -16.31
N ALA A 128 7.03 4.55 -16.42
CA ALA A 128 8.27 4.75 -17.16
C ALA A 128 8.05 5.27 -18.59
N SER A 129 7.27 4.55 -19.41
CA SER A 129 7.00 4.92 -20.80
C SER A 129 6.19 6.21 -20.91
N LEU A 130 5.29 6.49 -19.96
CA LEU A 130 4.52 7.73 -19.90
C LEU A 130 5.44 8.93 -19.71
N PHE A 131 6.31 8.88 -18.71
CA PHE A 131 7.16 10.01 -18.36
C PHE A 131 8.23 10.28 -19.41
N GLU A 132 8.77 9.24 -20.05
CA GLU A 132 9.69 9.41 -21.18
C GLU A 132 9.01 10.13 -22.35
N LYS A 133 7.80 9.70 -22.75
CA LYS A 133 7.02 10.33 -23.82
C LYS A 133 6.62 11.77 -23.48
N VAL A 134 6.15 12.03 -22.25
CA VAL A 134 5.80 13.37 -21.82
C VAL A 134 7.03 14.27 -21.80
N ARG A 135 8.19 13.79 -21.38
CA ARG A 135 9.45 14.54 -21.44
C ARG A 135 9.83 14.97 -22.86
N GLU A 136 9.52 14.12 -23.86
CA GLU A 136 9.79 14.42 -25.26
C GLU A 136 8.77 15.37 -25.88
N LEU A 137 7.48 15.19 -25.58
CA LEU A 137 6.38 15.89 -26.25
C LEU A 137 5.95 17.20 -25.55
N SER A 138 6.11 17.27 -24.23
CA SER A 138 5.75 18.41 -23.39
C SER A 138 6.73 18.53 -22.21
N PRO A 139 7.98 18.95 -22.48
CA PRO A 139 9.06 18.97 -21.48
C PRO A 139 8.76 19.90 -20.28
N GLU A 140 7.90 20.88 -20.44
CA GLU A 140 7.43 21.79 -19.39
C GLU A 140 6.48 21.13 -18.41
N THR A 141 5.73 20.11 -18.83
CA THR A 141 4.82 19.37 -17.94
C THR A 141 5.62 18.66 -16.83
N VAL A 142 5.21 18.88 -15.58
CA VAL A 142 5.86 18.23 -14.43
C VAL A 142 5.39 16.78 -14.30
N ARG A 143 6.34 15.84 -14.16
CA ARG A 143 6.09 14.40 -14.06
C ARG A 143 6.27 13.95 -12.62
N ILE A 144 5.18 13.60 -11.97
CA ILE A 144 5.16 13.19 -10.56
C ILE A 144 4.85 11.69 -10.46
N VAL A 145 5.68 10.95 -9.73
CA VAL A 145 5.33 9.57 -9.32
C VAL A 145 4.62 9.61 -7.98
N ASP A 146 3.43 9.04 -7.90
CA ASP A 146 2.81 8.68 -6.62
C ASP A 146 3.37 7.31 -6.18
N MET A 147 4.18 7.35 -5.13
CA MET A 147 4.89 6.19 -4.58
C MET A 147 4.05 5.54 -3.48
N SER A 148 3.23 4.58 -3.88
CA SER A 148 2.40 3.80 -2.95
C SER A 148 3.20 2.76 -2.17
N ALA A 149 4.31 2.31 -2.74
CA ALA A 149 5.24 1.37 -2.14
C ALA A 149 6.65 1.99 -2.05
N ALA A 150 7.50 1.40 -1.21
CA ALA A 150 8.91 1.76 -1.20
C ALA A 150 9.60 1.38 -2.51
N ASN A 151 10.70 2.05 -2.82
CA ASN A 151 11.49 1.82 -4.02
C ASN A 151 11.82 0.33 -4.20
N ALA A 152 11.37 -0.25 -5.33
CA ALA A 152 11.55 -1.67 -5.63
C ALA A 152 13.04 -2.09 -5.65
N LEU A 153 13.95 -1.18 -6.02
CA LEU A 153 15.38 -1.46 -6.03
C LEU A 153 15.95 -1.57 -4.61
N TYR A 154 15.44 -0.76 -3.68
CA TYR A 154 15.76 -0.87 -2.26
C TYR A 154 15.16 -2.15 -1.66
N LEU A 155 13.87 -2.41 -1.90
CA LEU A 155 13.19 -3.61 -1.39
C LEU A 155 13.87 -4.89 -1.87
N ARG A 156 14.40 -4.90 -3.08
CA ARG A 156 15.18 -6.03 -3.58
C ARG A 156 16.35 -6.37 -2.66
N THR A 157 17.09 -5.39 -2.17
CA THR A 157 18.23 -5.62 -1.27
C THR A 157 17.79 -6.19 0.08
N VAL A 158 16.64 -5.72 0.59
CA VAL A 158 16.04 -6.23 1.83
C VAL A 158 15.63 -7.70 1.64
N TYR A 159 14.99 -8.03 0.51
CA TYR A 159 14.51 -9.39 0.24
C TYR A 159 15.66 -10.36 -0.08
N GLU A 160 16.71 -9.93 -0.78
CA GLU A 160 17.92 -10.75 -1.01
C GLU A 160 18.60 -11.09 0.33
N ARG A 161 18.65 -10.15 1.27
CA ARG A 161 19.14 -10.40 2.63
C ARG A 161 18.23 -11.36 3.38
N ASP A 162 16.91 -11.19 3.26
CA ASP A 162 15.93 -12.03 3.93
C ASP A 162 15.96 -13.48 3.42
N GLU A 163 16.06 -13.67 2.09
CA GLU A 163 16.21 -15.00 1.47
C GLU A 163 17.44 -15.74 2.00
N ALA A 164 18.53 -15.03 2.27
CA ALA A 164 19.73 -15.62 2.86
C ALA A 164 19.54 -15.98 4.35
N LEU A 165 18.74 -15.24 5.10
CA LEU A 165 18.51 -15.44 6.53
C LEU A 165 17.36 -16.44 6.80
N LYS A 166 16.36 -16.50 5.91
CA LYS A 166 15.14 -17.31 6.02
C LYS A 166 14.85 -18.09 4.73
N PRO A 167 15.77 -18.96 4.28
CA PRO A 167 15.65 -19.63 2.98
C PRO A 167 14.38 -20.48 2.83
N GLU A 168 13.84 -21.00 3.93
CA GLU A 168 12.59 -21.78 3.94
C GLU A 168 11.35 -20.95 3.59
N PHE A 169 11.40 -19.61 3.73
CA PHE A 169 10.33 -18.68 3.38
C PHE A 169 10.54 -18.02 2.00
N ALA A 170 11.70 -18.20 1.38
CA ALA A 170 12.10 -17.52 0.15
C ALA A 170 11.10 -17.71 -1.02
N GLU A 171 10.39 -18.84 -1.07
CA GLU A 171 9.39 -19.09 -2.12
C GLU A 171 8.25 -18.05 -2.09
N SER A 172 7.84 -17.62 -0.89
CA SER A 172 6.77 -16.62 -0.76
C SER A 172 7.20 -15.20 -1.15
N LEU A 173 8.52 -14.91 -1.24
CA LEU A 173 9.04 -13.64 -1.78
C LEU A 173 9.00 -13.61 -3.31
N LYS A 174 9.02 -14.77 -3.99
CA LYS A 174 9.08 -14.86 -5.46
C LYS A 174 7.80 -14.39 -6.17
N GLY A 175 6.69 -14.31 -5.47
CA GLY A 175 5.42 -13.78 -5.98
C GLY A 175 5.47 -12.29 -6.40
N TRP A 176 6.52 -11.59 -6.05
CA TRP A 176 6.74 -10.17 -6.39
C TRP A 176 7.63 -10.01 -7.63
N ASN A 177 7.15 -10.50 -8.78
CA ASN A 177 7.88 -10.47 -10.05
C ASN A 177 8.45 -9.10 -10.42
N ARG A 178 7.78 -8.00 -10.06
CA ARG A 178 8.24 -6.63 -10.35
C ARG A 178 9.61 -6.30 -9.73
N ILE A 179 9.98 -6.95 -8.63
CA ILE A 179 11.27 -6.75 -7.94
C ILE A 179 12.37 -7.61 -8.59
N TRP A 180 12.01 -8.80 -9.09
CA TRP A 180 12.97 -9.80 -9.57
C TRP A 180 13.15 -9.82 -11.08
N ASP A 181 12.11 -9.50 -11.85
CA ASP A 181 12.16 -9.53 -13.32
C ASP A 181 13.09 -8.42 -13.86
N PRO A 182 14.14 -8.75 -14.62
CA PRO A 182 15.09 -7.76 -15.14
C PRO A 182 14.45 -6.66 -15.98
N ILE A 183 13.34 -6.96 -16.69
CA ILE A 183 12.61 -5.97 -17.50
C ILE A 183 11.92 -4.96 -16.58
N ASP A 184 11.26 -5.42 -15.53
CA ASP A 184 10.58 -4.53 -14.59
C ASP A 184 11.57 -3.71 -13.75
N VAL A 185 12.70 -4.30 -13.36
CA VAL A 185 13.82 -3.58 -12.73
C VAL A 185 14.35 -2.47 -13.65
N ALA A 186 14.51 -2.74 -14.94
CA ALA A 186 14.94 -1.73 -15.92
C ALA A 186 13.86 -0.63 -16.09
N ARG A 187 12.57 -0.99 -16.10
CA ARG A 187 11.45 -0.03 -16.16
C ARG A 187 11.43 0.88 -14.92
N THR A 188 11.61 0.32 -13.72
CA THR A 188 11.71 1.12 -12.48
C THR A 188 12.85 2.14 -12.56
N LYS A 189 14.04 1.75 -13.01
CA LYS A 189 15.15 2.69 -13.19
C LYS A 189 14.83 3.82 -14.17
N ARG A 190 14.18 3.50 -15.30
CA ARG A 190 13.76 4.50 -16.29
C ARG A 190 12.69 5.44 -15.74
N GLU A 191 11.73 4.90 -14.98
CA GLU A 191 10.68 5.68 -14.31
C GLU A 191 11.26 6.71 -13.36
N LEU A 192 12.13 6.27 -12.43
CA LEU A 192 12.78 7.16 -11.48
C LEU A 192 13.64 8.23 -12.18
N ALA A 193 14.34 7.87 -13.27
CA ALA A 193 15.15 8.81 -14.05
C ALA A 193 14.35 9.77 -14.91
N ALA A 194 13.09 9.44 -15.25
CA ALA A 194 12.21 10.27 -16.05
C ALA A 194 11.28 11.16 -15.22
N ALA A 195 11.08 10.85 -13.95
CA ALA A 195 10.28 11.62 -13.01
C ALA A 195 10.99 12.93 -12.61
N ASP A 196 10.22 13.97 -12.34
CA ASP A 196 10.71 15.24 -11.78
C ASP A 196 10.53 15.31 -10.26
N ALA A 197 9.47 14.66 -9.74
CA ALA A 197 9.11 14.73 -8.33
C ALA A 197 8.33 13.49 -7.87
N PHE A 198 8.21 13.32 -6.56
CA PHE A 198 7.68 12.13 -5.92
C PHE A 198 6.70 12.52 -4.80
N LEU A 199 5.46 12.02 -4.90
CA LEU A 199 4.49 12.04 -3.81
C LEU A 199 4.60 10.70 -3.07
N CYS A 200 4.95 10.74 -1.79
CA CYS A 200 5.29 9.54 -1.02
C CYS A 200 4.30 9.30 0.10
N GLY A 201 3.92 8.04 0.33
CA GLY A 201 2.99 7.68 1.41
C GLY A 201 3.59 7.84 2.81
N SER A 202 4.91 7.91 2.95
CA SER A 202 5.60 7.95 4.25
C SER A 202 7.06 8.35 4.16
N GLU A 203 7.66 8.63 5.33
CA GLU A 203 9.10 8.85 5.49
C GLU A 203 9.92 7.64 5.04
N PHE A 204 9.46 6.42 5.34
CA PHE A 204 10.10 5.20 4.86
C PHE A 204 10.18 5.14 3.33
N VAL A 205 9.11 5.54 2.63
CA VAL A 205 9.13 5.60 1.16
C VAL A 205 10.16 6.61 0.66
N VAL A 206 10.20 7.81 1.25
CA VAL A 206 11.21 8.84 0.91
C VAL A 206 12.63 8.30 1.11
N ASN A 207 12.91 7.72 2.28
CA ASN A 207 14.22 7.17 2.61
C ASN A 207 14.63 6.04 1.63
N SER A 208 13.68 5.23 1.18
CA SER A 208 13.94 4.18 0.18
C SER A 208 14.36 4.74 -1.18
N LEU A 209 13.91 5.95 -1.54
CA LEU A 209 14.27 6.62 -2.79
C LEU A 209 15.73 7.12 -2.79
N GLU A 210 16.30 7.41 -1.62
CA GLU A 210 17.73 7.79 -1.49
C GLU A 210 18.66 6.68 -2.00
N TYR A 211 18.23 5.41 -1.92
CA TYR A 211 18.97 4.29 -2.53
C TYR A 211 19.18 4.44 -4.05
N SER A 212 18.31 5.17 -4.73
CA SER A 212 18.41 5.50 -6.16
C SER A 212 18.87 6.94 -6.41
N GLU A 213 19.53 7.55 -5.42
CA GLU A 213 20.08 8.92 -5.50
C GLU A 213 19.03 10.01 -5.80
N ILE A 214 17.76 9.74 -5.50
CA ILE A 214 16.68 10.71 -5.65
C ILE A 214 16.84 11.81 -4.59
N ASN A 215 16.83 13.05 -5.05
CA ASN A 215 16.95 14.20 -4.16
C ASN A 215 15.68 14.41 -3.36
N ARG A 216 15.75 14.27 -2.03
CA ARG A 216 14.65 14.48 -1.08
C ARG A 216 13.92 15.81 -1.25
N LYS A 217 14.57 16.85 -1.79
CA LYS A 217 13.95 18.16 -2.09
C LYS A 217 12.69 18.02 -2.98
N PHE A 218 12.67 17.03 -3.87
CA PHE A 218 11.58 16.77 -4.79
C PHE A 218 10.62 15.67 -4.31
N CYS A 219 10.62 15.38 -3.01
CA CYS A 219 9.69 14.48 -2.36
C CYS A 219 8.77 15.27 -1.43
N GLU A 220 7.47 14.94 -1.43
CA GLU A 220 6.50 15.38 -0.43
C GLU A 220 5.83 14.16 0.17
N ILE A 221 5.56 14.20 1.48
CA ILE A 221 4.90 13.11 2.18
C ILE A 221 3.40 13.42 2.29
N CYS A 222 2.58 12.45 1.94
CA CYS A 222 1.13 12.52 2.14
C CYS A 222 0.63 11.17 2.68
N HIS A 223 0.41 11.10 3.98
CA HIS A 223 -0.11 9.90 4.63
C HIS A 223 -1.56 9.65 4.22
N TYR A 224 -1.92 8.37 3.99
CA TYR A 224 -3.29 8.00 3.66
C TYR A 224 -4.24 8.17 4.85
N GLY A 225 -5.53 8.33 4.53
CA GLY A 225 -6.59 8.38 5.52
C GLY A 225 -7.10 7.00 5.93
N VAL A 226 -7.78 6.95 7.06
CA VAL A 226 -8.54 5.79 7.53
C VAL A 226 -9.99 6.17 7.77
N ASP A 227 -10.90 5.24 7.51
CA ASP A 227 -12.32 5.36 7.86
C ASP A 227 -12.52 4.93 9.31
N THR A 228 -12.56 5.90 10.21
CA THR A 228 -12.73 5.66 11.66
C THR A 228 -14.16 5.25 12.04
N GLU A 229 -15.16 5.41 11.16
CA GLU A 229 -16.54 5.00 11.41
C GLU A 229 -16.69 3.49 11.22
N SER A 230 -16.01 2.93 10.22
CA SER A 230 -15.99 1.48 9.97
C SER A 230 -15.19 0.70 11.02
N PHE A 231 -14.32 1.38 11.78
CA PHE A 231 -13.49 0.79 12.84
C PHE A 231 -13.79 1.44 14.19
N PRO A 232 -14.86 0.99 14.91
CA PRO A 232 -15.26 1.57 16.16
C PRO A 232 -14.23 1.32 17.27
N TYR A 233 -14.07 2.30 18.15
CA TYR A 233 -13.24 2.18 19.33
C TYR A 233 -14.04 1.58 20.49
N ARG A 234 -13.42 0.63 21.18
CA ARG A 234 -13.90 0.14 22.48
C ARG A 234 -12.83 0.40 23.53
N GLN A 235 -13.23 1.06 24.62
CA GLN A 235 -12.33 1.25 25.76
C GLN A 235 -11.87 -0.13 26.27
N ARG A 236 -10.56 -0.34 26.30
CA ARG A 236 -9.99 -1.58 26.79
C ARG A 236 -9.83 -1.54 28.30
N ARG A 237 -9.99 -2.69 28.95
CA ARG A 237 -9.56 -2.92 30.32
C ARG A 237 -8.17 -3.56 30.34
N GLY A 238 -7.42 -3.35 31.40
CA GLY A 238 -6.24 -4.20 31.66
C GLY A 238 -6.67 -5.65 31.87
N LYS A 239 -5.91 -6.58 31.32
CA LYS A 239 -6.09 -8.02 31.58
C LYS A 239 -5.26 -8.45 32.79
N GLU A 240 -5.80 -9.34 33.60
CA GLU A 240 -5.08 -9.95 34.71
C GLU A 240 -3.99 -10.90 34.18
N GLU A 241 -3.07 -11.31 35.03
CA GLU A 241 -1.91 -12.13 34.62
C GLU A 241 -2.33 -13.47 34.06
N GLU A 242 -3.42 -14.04 34.55
CA GLU A 242 -3.98 -15.34 34.14
C GLU A 242 -4.79 -15.27 32.83
N GLU A 243 -5.15 -14.10 32.37
CA GLU A 243 -5.88 -13.91 31.10
C GLU A 243 -4.88 -13.82 29.95
N PRO A 244 -4.90 -14.71 28.93
CA PRO A 244 -3.96 -14.63 27.82
C PRO A 244 -4.18 -13.35 26.98
N LEU A 245 -3.08 -12.71 26.54
CA LEU A 245 -3.15 -11.62 25.58
C LEU A 245 -3.38 -12.19 24.17
N THR A 246 -4.19 -11.50 23.40
CA THR A 246 -4.40 -11.78 21.96
C THR A 246 -3.62 -10.79 21.14
N PHE A 247 -2.57 -11.26 20.49
CA PHE A 247 -1.87 -10.51 19.46
C PHE A 247 -2.53 -10.75 18.11
N VAL A 248 -2.63 -9.73 17.27
CA VAL A 248 -3.18 -9.85 15.91
C VAL A 248 -2.18 -9.36 14.87
N TYR A 249 -2.11 -10.09 13.78
CA TYR A 249 -1.50 -9.67 12.53
C TYR A 249 -2.60 -9.60 11.46
N LEU A 250 -2.68 -8.48 10.73
CA LEU A 250 -3.66 -8.27 9.67
C LEU A 250 -2.95 -7.92 8.35
N GLY A 251 -3.04 -8.81 7.39
CA GLY A 251 -2.42 -8.67 6.07
C GLY A 251 -2.13 -10.02 5.44
N GLN A 252 -1.59 -10.05 4.22
CA GLN A 252 -1.18 -11.29 3.58
C GLN A 252 -0.12 -11.99 4.42
N VAL A 253 -0.36 -13.26 4.75
CA VAL A 253 0.57 -14.08 5.53
C VAL A 253 1.64 -14.63 4.57
N SER A 254 2.69 -13.85 4.36
CA SER A 254 3.78 -14.11 3.41
C SER A 254 5.05 -13.39 3.84
N GLU A 255 6.21 -13.81 3.33
CA GLU A 255 7.50 -13.32 3.84
C GLU A 255 7.77 -11.85 3.55
N HIS A 256 7.25 -11.28 2.47
CA HIS A 256 7.38 -9.82 2.26
C HIS A 256 6.77 -9.00 3.42
N LYS A 257 5.89 -9.60 4.19
CA LYS A 257 5.32 -9.04 5.43
C LYS A 257 6.06 -9.49 6.70
N GLY A 258 7.19 -10.21 6.56
CA GLY A 258 8.07 -10.57 7.67
C GLY A 258 7.51 -11.65 8.60
N VAL A 259 6.67 -12.56 8.07
CA VAL A 259 6.01 -13.55 8.93
C VAL A 259 6.97 -14.60 9.54
N ALA A 260 8.12 -14.85 8.91
CA ALA A 260 9.16 -15.70 9.51
C ALA A 260 9.66 -15.10 10.83
N TRP A 261 9.90 -13.80 10.84
CA TRP A 261 10.35 -13.06 12.02
C TRP A 261 9.25 -12.98 13.08
N LEU A 262 7.98 -12.89 12.65
CA LEU A 262 6.82 -12.94 13.55
C LEU A 262 6.72 -14.29 14.26
N PHE A 263 6.79 -15.39 13.51
CA PHE A 263 6.68 -16.72 14.06
C PHE A 263 7.87 -17.06 14.96
N GLU A 264 9.08 -16.66 14.59
CA GLU A 264 10.26 -16.79 15.44
C GLU A 264 10.14 -15.99 16.73
N ALA A 265 9.70 -14.73 16.66
CA ALA A 265 9.48 -13.91 17.84
C ALA A 265 8.38 -14.48 18.76
N PHE A 266 7.39 -15.17 18.21
CA PHE A 266 6.30 -15.77 18.98
C PHE A 266 6.61 -17.21 19.47
N ALA A 267 7.68 -17.83 18.96
CA ALA A 267 8.05 -19.20 19.32
C ALA A 267 8.31 -19.35 20.82
N GLY A 268 7.80 -20.44 21.41
CA GLY A 268 8.00 -20.76 22.83
C GLY A 268 7.20 -19.88 23.81
N ILE A 269 6.32 -18.99 23.34
CA ILE A 269 5.32 -18.36 24.20
C ILE A 269 4.22 -19.39 24.50
N GLU A 270 3.94 -19.61 25.77
CA GLU A 270 2.89 -20.55 26.20
C GLU A 270 1.50 -20.02 25.84
N ALA A 271 0.61 -20.91 25.41
CA ALA A 271 -0.78 -20.56 25.07
C ALA A 271 -1.57 -19.98 26.27
N SER A 272 -1.16 -20.30 27.50
CA SER A 272 -1.69 -19.70 28.71
C SER A 272 -1.35 -18.21 28.87
N ARG A 273 -0.26 -17.74 28.23
CA ARG A 273 0.19 -16.34 28.29
C ARG A 273 -0.30 -15.50 27.11
N ALA A 274 -0.26 -16.07 25.89
CA ALA A 274 -0.68 -15.36 24.69
C ALA A 274 -1.08 -16.27 23.53
N SER A 275 -1.89 -15.71 22.62
CA SER A 275 -2.20 -16.25 21.31
C SER A 275 -1.87 -15.22 20.22
N LEU A 276 -1.55 -15.72 19.02
CA LEU A 276 -1.34 -14.91 17.82
C LEU A 276 -2.37 -15.29 16.76
N LEU A 277 -3.18 -14.33 16.37
CA LEU A 277 -4.17 -14.47 15.30
C LEU A 277 -3.64 -13.80 14.03
N CYS A 278 -3.39 -14.58 12.97
CA CYS A 278 -2.98 -14.08 11.66
C CYS A 278 -4.18 -14.10 10.70
N VAL A 279 -4.56 -12.93 10.22
CA VAL A 279 -5.74 -12.73 9.35
C VAL A 279 -5.29 -12.23 7.98
N GLY A 280 -5.64 -12.96 6.94
CA GLY A 280 -5.35 -12.63 5.54
C GLY A 280 -5.02 -13.87 4.71
N ASP A 281 -4.82 -13.66 3.42
CA ASP A 281 -4.46 -14.74 2.50
C ASP A 281 -3.12 -15.38 2.88
N VAL A 282 -3.09 -16.71 2.99
CA VAL A 282 -1.91 -17.46 3.43
C VAL A 282 -1.12 -17.92 2.21
N ASN A 283 0.02 -17.29 1.98
CA ASN A 283 0.94 -17.61 0.89
C ASN A 283 2.25 -18.23 1.46
N LEU A 284 2.10 -19.33 2.15
CA LEU A 284 3.20 -20.11 2.73
C LEU A 284 3.04 -21.59 2.42
N PRO A 285 4.15 -22.32 2.22
CA PRO A 285 4.07 -23.76 1.99
C PRO A 285 3.59 -24.51 3.25
N GLU A 286 2.90 -25.64 3.05
CA GLU A 286 2.39 -26.50 4.13
C GLU A 286 3.49 -26.99 5.07
N SER A 287 4.71 -27.16 4.55
CA SER A 287 5.89 -27.55 5.35
C SER A 287 6.23 -26.55 6.47
N ILE A 288 5.77 -25.30 6.36
CA ILE A 288 5.89 -24.25 7.37
C ILE A 288 4.64 -24.22 8.24
N THR A 289 3.46 -24.11 7.62
CA THR A 289 2.20 -23.91 8.35
C THR A 289 1.87 -25.07 9.29
N SER A 290 2.23 -26.32 8.91
CA SER A 290 2.04 -27.52 9.73
C SER A 290 2.93 -27.60 10.99
N LYS A 291 3.97 -26.75 11.08
CA LYS A 291 4.90 -26.74 12.22
C LYS A 291 4.66 -25.61 13.21
N LEU A 292 3.69 -24.74 12.94
CA LEU A 292 3.38 -23.62 13.82
C LEU A 292 2.87 -24.11 15.19
N ALA A 293 3.17 -23.33 16.21
CA ALA A 293 2.70 -23.62 17.56
C ALA A 293 1.17 -23.52 17.64
N SER A 294 0.56 -24.29 18.53
CA SER A 294 -0.90 -24.38 18.67
C SER A 294 -1.60 -23.08 19.09
N ASN A 295 -0.84 -22.12 19.58
CA ASN A 295 -1.33 -20.76 19.92
C ASN A 295 -1.14 -19.75 18.79
N ILE A 296 -0.78 -20.18 17.59
CA ILE A 296 -0.76 -19.38 16.36
C ILE A 296 -1.91 -19.87 15.47
N ASP A 297 -2.90 -19.02 15.25
CA ASP A 297 -4.08 -19.30 14.42
C ASP A 297 -3.95 -18.57 13.05
N LEU A 298 -3.87 -19.34 11.97
CA LEU A 298 -3.95 -18.82 10.60
C LEU A 298 -5.40 -18.81 10.14
N ARG A 299 -6.09 -17.70 10.32
CA ARG A 299 -7.53 -17.58 10.05
C ARG A 299 -7.87 -17.58 8.55
N GLY A 300 -6.90 -17.22 7.66
CA GLY A 300 -7.18 -17.01 6.26
C GLY A 300 -7.91 -15.67 6.00
N MET A 301 -8.43 -15.52 4.78
CA MET A 301 -9.22 -14.32 4.42
C MET A 301 -10.57 -14.32 5.13
N VAL A 302 -10.94 -13.17 5.66
CA VAL A 302 -12.25 -12.89 6.28
C VAL A 302 -12.99 -11.80 5.52
N GLN A 303 -14.30 -11.65 5.74
CA GLN A 303 -15.06 -10.53 5.19
C GLN A 303 -14.65 -9.22 5.87
N HIS A 304 -14.74 -8.10 5.15
CA HIS A 304 -14.28 -6.80 5.66
C HIS A 304 -14.99 -6.36 6.94
N ASP A 305 -16.27 -6.69 7.09
CA ASP A 305 -17.07 -6.45 8.29
C ASP A 305 -16.64 -7.28 9.51
N GLU A 306 -16.03 -8.45 9.28
CA GLU A 306 -15.46 -9.28 10.35
C GLU A 306 -14.14 -8.71 10.88
N VAL A 307 -13.36 -7.98 10.05
CA VAL A 307 -12.08 -7.40 10.44
C VAL A 307 -12.23 -6.50 11.67
N SER A 308 -13.23 -5.63 11.67
CA SER A 308 -13.51 -4.74 12.80
C SER A 308 -13.72 -5.51 14.11
N ASN A 309 -14.49 -6.59 14.09
CA ASN A 309 -14.74 -7.43 15.28
C ASN A 309 -13.45 -8.13 15.75
N ILE A 310 -12.62 -8.57 14.83
CA ILE A 310 -11.33 -9.18 15.14
C ILE A 310 -10.41 -8.17 15.84
N LEU A 311 -10.27 -6.96 15.28
CA LEU A 311 -9.46 -5.90 15.88
C LEU A 311 -9.97 -5.50 17.26
N LEU A 312 -11.30 -5.45 17.46
CA LEU A 312 -11.90 -5.18 18.78
C LEU A 312 -11.60 -6.29 19.81
N SER A 313 -11.39 -7.53 19.38
CA SER A 313 -11.11 -8.66 20.27
C SER A 313 -9.63 -8.81 20.63
N ALA A 314 -8.72 -8.23 19.85
CA ALA A 314 -7.27 -8.30 20.06
C ALA A 314 -6.79 -7.26 21.07
N ASP A 315 -5.60 -7.44 21.62
CA ASP A 315 -4.98 -6.53 22.62
C ASP A 315 -3.87 -5.68 22.01
N VAL A 316 -3.08 -6.26 21.09
CA VAL A 316 -1.91 -5.64 20.47
C VAL A 316 -1.81 -6.10 19.00
N MET A 317 -1.45 -5.21 18.10
CA MET A 317 -1.16 -5.55 16.71
C MET A 317 0.35 -5.70 16.50
N LEU A 318 0.76 -6.76 15.78
CA LEU A 318 2.14 -6.98 15.34
C LEU A 318 2.22 -6.88 13.82
N PHE A 319 3.14 -6.09 13.29
CA PHE A 319 3.27 -5.86 11.84
C PHE A 319 4.76 -5.78 11.43
N PRO A 320 5.48 -6.91 11.38
CA PRO A 320 6.92 -6.97 11.17
C PRO A 320 7.32 -6.93 9.68
N SER A 321 6.65 -6.13 8.85
CA SER A 321 6.86 -6.09 7.41
C SER A 321 8.32 -5.82 7.03
N LEU A 322 8.80 -6.49 5.98
CA LEU A 322 10.11 -6.21 5.38
C LEU A 322 10.12 -4.90 4.60
N GLY A 323 8.94 -4.44 4.16
CA GLY A 323 8.75 -3.16 3.50
C GLY A 323 7.30 -2.92 3.10
N ASP A 324 6.69 -1.89 3.66
CA ASP A 324 5.32 -1.49 3.35
C ASP A 324 5.20 0.04 3.32
N GLY A 325 4.74 0.59 2.19
CA GLY A 325 4.72 2.03 1.97
C GLY A 325 3.87 2.81 2.98
N PHE A 326 2.64 2.37 3.23
CA PHE A 326 1.75 2.87 4.28
C PHE A 326 0.58 1.90 4.48
N PRO A 327 0.71 0.90 5.35
CA PRO A 327 -0.30 -0.14 5.53
C PRO A 327 -1.55 0.40 6.23
N LEU A 328 -2.66 0.43 5.50
CA LEU A 328 -3.95 0.86 6.06
C LEU A 328 -4.41 -0.03 7.22
N SER A 329 -4.03 -1.31 7.23
CA SER A 329 -4.35 -2.23 8.34
C SER A 329 -3.81 -1.77 9.70
N ILE A 330 -2.67 -1.08 9.75
CA ILE A 330 -2.18 -0.47 10.98
C ILE A 330 -3.08 0.71 11.38
N MET A 331 -3.50 1.53 10.43
CA MET A 331 -4.40 2.65 10.70
C MET A 331 -5.78 2.17 11.16
N GLU A 332 -6.27 1.06 10.62
CA GLU A 332 -7.48 0.35 11.08
C GLU A 332 -7.30 -0.19 12.51
N GLY A 333 -6.12 -0.73 12.81
CA GLY A 333 -5.73 -1.14 14.17
C GLY A 333 -5.74 0.04 15.15
N PHE A 334 -5.12 1.15 14.82
CA PHE A 334 -5.15 2.37 15.63
C PHE A 334 -6.58 2.90 15.80
N ALA A 335 -7.39 2.91 14.73
CA ALA A 335 -8.79 3.30 14.80
C ALA A 335 -9.60 2.43 15.78
N SER A 336 -9.30 1.13 15.85
CA SER A 336 -9.89 0.19 16.80
C SER A 336 -9.27 0.27 18.20
N GLY A 337 -8.27 1.13 18.43
CA GLY A 337 -7.55 1.28 19.69
C GLY A 337 -6.62 0.11 19.97
N LEU A 338 -5.84 -0.35 18.98
CA LEU A 338 -4.76 -1.31 19.19
C LEU A 338 -3.42 -0.59 19.26
N PRO A 339 -2.63 -0.75 20.32
CA PRO A 339 -1.22 -0.42 20.26
C PRO A 339 -0.53 -1.34 19.24
N VAL A 340 0.42 -0.79 18.48
CA VAL A 340 1.05 -1.47 17.36
C VAL A 340 2.54 -1.65 17.60
N VAL A 341 3.08 -2.82 17.25
CA VAL A 341 4.51 -3.02 17.07
C VAL A 341 4.78 -3.26 15.60
N CYS A 342 5.50 -2.36 14.94
CA CYS A 342 5.89 -2.53 13.54
C CYS A 342 7.39 -2.34 13.34
N THR A 343 7.88 -2.70 12.16
CA THR A 343 9.27 -2.43 11.76
C THR A 343 9.45 -1.00 11.25
N GLU A 344 10.68 -0.51 11.28
CA GLU A 344 11.11 0.75 10.68
C GLU A 344 10.89 0.81 9.16
N ASN A 345 10.80 -0.36 8.49
CA ASN A 345 10.47 -0.47 7.07
C ASN A 345 8.94 -0.45 6.80
N THR A 346 8.20 0.17 7.69
CA THR A 346 6.74 0.30 7.58
C THR A 346 6.35 1.76 7.66
N GLY A 347 5.66 2.27 6.64
CA GLY A 347 5.33 3.70 6.57
C GLY A 347 4.47 4.20 7.73
N ALA A 348 3.64 3.34 8.33
CA ALA A 348 2.89 3.71 9.52
C ALA A 348 3.76 3.90 10.79
N ALA A 349 5.07 3.60 10.73
CA ALA A 349 6.02 3.97 11.78
C ALA A 349 6.04 5.50 12.02
N ASP A 350 5.76 6.31 10.99
CA ASP A 350 5.61 7.76 11.11
C ASP A 350 4.51 8.18 12.11
N CYS A 351 3.53 7.30 12.33
CA CYS A 351 2.39 7.54 13.22
C CYS A 351 2.62 6.99 14.64
N ILE A 352 3.77 6.32 14.89
CA ILE A 352 4.08 5.70 16.18
C ILE A 352 4.91 6.66 17.04
N VAL A 353 4.42 6.89 18.25
CA VAL A 353 5.19 7.50 19.33
C VAL A 353 5.57 6.38 20.29
N ASP A 354 6.87 6.07 20.36
CA ASP A 354 7.42 4.92 21.10
C ASP A 354 7.00 4.92 22.57
N GLY A 355 6.38 3.83 23.04
CA GLY A 355 5.83 3.72 24.40
C GLY A 355 4.51 4.45 24.64
N GLU A 356 3.98 5.21 23.68
CA GLU A 356 2.72 5.93 23.79
C GLU A 356 1.55 5.18 23.12
N ASN A 357 1.64 4.93 21.82
CA ASN A 357 0.64 4.20 21.02
C ASN A 357 1.19 2.94 20.38
N GLY A 358 2.49 2.65 20.52
CA GLY A 358 3.13 1.49 19.94
C GLY A 358 4.64 1.49 20.13
N PHE A 359 5.30 0.67 19.34
CA PHE A 359 6.77 0.58 19.28
C PHE A 359 7.24 0.34 17.85
N VAL A 360 8.35 0.95 17.48
CA VAL A 360 9.07 0.64 16.23
C VAL A 360 10.28 -0.25 16.56
N VAL A 361 10.48 -1.30 15.76
CA VAL A 361 11.61 -2.24 15.92
C VAL A 361 12.40 -2.32 14.62
N PRO A 362 13.68 -2.72 14.67
CA PRO A 362 14.47 -2.96 13.47
C PRO A 362 13.84 -4.05 12.58
N VAL A 363 13.97 -3.88 11.26
CA VAL A 363 13.57 -4.91 10.30
C VAL A 363 14.47 -6.14 10.42
N GLN A 364 13.89 -7.34 10.21
CA GLN A 364 14.62 -8.62 10.29
C GLN A 364 15.27 -8.88 11.68
N ASP A 365 14.59 -8.48 12.74
CA ASP A 365 15.03 -8.70 14.13
C ASP A 365 13.91 -9.32 14.98
N ALA A 366 13.85 -10.65 15.00
CA ALA A 366 12.91 -11.40 15.83
C ALA A 366 13.13 -11.15 17.33
N GLY A 367 14.38 -10.89 17.75
CA GLY A 367 14.71 -10.61 19.15
C GLY A 367 14.13 -9.28 19.62
N ALA A 368 14.27 -8.22 18.83
CA ALA A 368 13.66 -6.93 19.12
C ALA A 368 12.12 -7.04 19.18
N LEU A 369 11.51 -7.73 18.21
CA LEU A 369 10.06 -7.98 18.21
C LEU A 369 9.63 -8.78 19.45
N ARG A 370 10.37 -9.85 19.79
CA ARG A 370 10.14 -10.67 21.01
C ARG A 370 10.19 -9.81 22.27
N ASN A 371 11.17 -8.91 22.39
CA ASN A 371 11.30 -8.05 23.55
C ASN A 371 10.06 -7.16 23.74
N ARG A 372 9.42 -6.70 22.64
CA ARG A 372 8.18 -5.91 22.73
C ARG A 372 6.98 -6.78 23.08
N ILE A 373 6.91 -8.01 22.58
CA ILE A 373 5.86 -8.96 23.00
C ILE A 373 5.96 -9.22 24.50
N GLU A 374 7.15 -9.53 25.02
CA GLU A 374 7.36 -9.77 26.47
C GLU A 374 7.11 -8.50 27.29
N TRP A 375 7.40 -7.31 26.72
CA TRP A 375 7.05 -6.06 27.40
C TRP A 375 5.54 -5.95 27.64
N PHE A 376 4.70 -6.23 26.62
CA PHE A 376 3.25 -6.21 26.75
C PHE A 376 2.77 -7.29 27.75
N LEU A 377 3.36 -8.47 27.71
CA LEU A 377 3.03 -9.54 28.66
C LEU A 377 3.32 -9.15 30.11
N SER A 378 4.32 -8.32 30.35
CA SER A 378 4.74 -7.87 31.68
C SER A 378 4.10 -6.53 32.09
N ASN A 379 3.53 -5.77 31.14
CA ASN A 379 2.99 -4.42 31.38
C ASN A 379 1.53 -4.32 30.89
N ARG A 380 0.71 -5.31 31.20
CA ARG A 380 -0.70 -5.42 30.72
C ARG A 380 -1.56 -4.23 31.11
N THR A 381 -1.26 -3.59 32.24
CA THR A 381 -1.96 -2.39 32.74
C THR A 381 -1.72 -1.15 31.88
N GLU A 382 -0.67 -1.14 31.03
CA GLU A 382 -0.41 -0.05 30.08
C GLU A 382 -1.26 -0.13 28.83
N ILE A 383 -1.77 -1.32 28.47
CA ILE A 383 -2.56 -1.53 27.24
C ILE A 383 -3.74 -0.56 27.12
N PRO A 384 -4.56 -0.31 28.16
CA PRO A 384 -5.67 0.65 28.06
C PRO A 384 -5.24 2.08 27.75
N ARG A 385 -4.12 2.54 28.33
CA ARG A 385 -3.56 3.87 28.07
C ARG A 385 -3.06 3.96 26.63
N MET A 386 -2.28 2.96 26.20
CA MET A 386 -1.74 2.91 24.83
C MET A 386 -2.85 2.77 23.78
N ALA A 387 -3.89 1.99 24.09
CA ALA A 387 -5.05 1.84 23.22
C ALA A 387 -5.81 3.15 22.99
N LYS A 388 -5.95 3.96 24.04
CA LYS A 388 -6.53 5.29 23.91
C LYS A 388 -5.64 6.22 23.08
N ALA A 389 -4.34 6.23 23.32
CA ALA A 389 -3.39 7.02 22.54
C ALA A 389 -3.38 6.59 21.05
N ALA A 390 -3.46 5.29 20.76
CA ALA A 390 -3.60 4.75 19.40
C ALA A 390 -4.87 5.29 18.72
N ARG A 391 -6.02 5.25 19.39
CA ARG A 391 -7.27 5.82 18.86
C ARG A 391 -7.17 7.33 18.64
N ASP A 392 -6.58 8.05 19.57
CA ASP A 392 -6.45 9.51 19.49
C ASP A 392 -5.53 9.92 18.33
N SER A 393 -4.50 9.12 18.03
CA SER A 393 -3.52 9.43 16.96
C SER A 393 -4.15 9.46 15.56
N VAL A 394 -5.20 8.67 15.28
CA VAL A 394 -5.82 8.64 13.94
C VAL A 394 -6.75 9.82 13.66
N ALA A 395 -7.01 10.67 14.63
CA ALA A 395 -7.86 11.85 14.41
C ALA A 395 -7.32 12.80 13.34
N ALA A 396 -6.00 12.81 13.13
CA ALA A 396 -5.34 13.59 12.09
C ALA A 396 -5.29 12.89 10.72
N TYR A 397 -5.59 11.60 10.65
CA TYR A 397 -5.45 10.77 9.45
C TYR A 397 -6.82 10.38 8.87
N THR A 398 -7.64 11.38 8.56
CA THR A 398 -8.93 11.17 7.87
C THR A 398 -8.76 11.28 6.36
N TRP A 399 -9.70 10.71 5.58
CA TRP A 399 -9.69 10.90 4.13
C TRP A 399 -9.86 12.37 3.73
N ASP A 400 -10.61 13.16 4.49
CA ASP A 400 -10.74 14.60 4.20
C ASP A 400 -9.41 15.33 4.42
N ALA A 401 -8.68 15.03 5.50
CA ALA A 401 -7.32 15.57 5.70
C ALA A 401 -6.36 15.12 4.58
N TYR A 402 -6.45 13.86 4.13
CA TYR A 402 -5.68 13.38 2.97
C TYR A 402 -5.98 14.21 1.72
N TYR A 403 -7.26 14.50 1.42
CA TYR A 403 -7.61 15.26 0.21
C TYR A 403 -6.99 16.65 0.19
N GLU A 404 -6.99 17.35 1.31
CA GLU A 404 -6.35 18.66 1.45
C GLU A 404 -4.83 18.57 1.33
N ASN A 405 -4.21 17.68 2.12
CA ASN A 405 -2.77 17.51 2.16
C ASN A 405 -2.19 17.03 0.82
N ALA A 406 -2.88 16.12 0.12
CA ALA A 406 -2.43 15.60 -1.17
C ALA A 406 -2.42 16.68 -2.25
N ALA A 407 -3.46 17.52 -2.32
CA ALA A 407 -3.50 18.63 -3.27
C ALA A 407 -2.40 19.67 -2.97
N ASP A 408 -2.21 20.04 -1.69
CA ASP A 408 -1.13 20.93 -1.26
C ASP A 408 0.26 20.37 -1.58
N ALA A 409 0.47 19.06 -1.36
CA ALA A 409 1.74 18.40 -1.67
C ALA A 409 2.05 18.42 -3.17
N VAL A 410 1.04 18.14 -4.01
CA VAL A 410 1.19 18.21 -5.47
C VAL A 410 1.50 19.63 -5.94
N GLU A 411 0.81 20.65 -5.43
CA GLU A 411 1.09 22.06 -5.73
C GLU A 411 2.53 22.42 -5.39
N LYS A 412 2.99 22.10 -4.17
CA LYS A 412 4.38 22.34 -3.74
C LYS A 412 5.40 21.65 -4.64
N LEU A 413 5.14 20.40 -5.06
CA LEU A 413 6.04 19.67 -5.96
C LEU A 413 6.15 20.35 -7.32
N VAL A 414 5.02 20.78 -7.91
CA VAL A 414 4.99 21.50 -9.19
C VAL A 414 5.78 22.81 -9.09
N GLU A 415 5.55 23.59 -8.04
CA GLU A 415 6.27 24.85 -7.80
C GLU A 415 7.78 24.63 -7.64
N LYS A 416 8.20 23.66 -6.84
CA LYS A 416 9.62 23.33 -6.62
C LYS A 416 10.31 22.96 -7.94
N VAL A 417 9.68 22.14 -8.77
CA VAL A 417 10.24 21.71 -10.05
C VAL A 417 10.34 22.90 -11.02
N ARG A 418 9.29 23.73 -11.14
CA ARG A 418 9.30 24.92 -11.99
C ARG A 418 10.40 25.90 -11.58
N HIS A 419 10.49 26.19 -10.30
CA HIS A 419 11.53 27.10 -9.78
C HIS A 419 12.96 26.55 -10.03
N GLU A 420 13.17 25.25 -9.96
CA GLU A 420 14.48 24.65 -10.26
C GLU A 420 14.83 24.72 -11.75
N ARG A 421 13.83 24.61 -12.64
CA ARG A 421 14.02 24.73 -14.10
C ARG A 421 14.31 26.17 -14.58
N GLU A 422 13.90 27.17 -13.79
CA GLU A 422 14.14 28.60 -14.07
C GLU A 422 15.55 29.06 -13.65
N ARG A 423 16.27 28.27 -12.86
CA ARG A 423 17.64 28.53 -12.41
C ARG A 423 18.67 28.04 -13.39
#